data_17d1d03ba2eef242fc7f8bcd15e36b0c
#
_entry.id   17d1d03ba2eef242fc7f8bcd15e36b0c
#
_cell.length_a   1.000
_cell.length_b   1.000
_cell.length_c   1.000
_cell.angle_alpha   90.00
_cell.angle_beta   90.00
_cell.angle_gamma   90.00
#
_symmetry.space_group_name_H-M   'P 1'
#
loop_
_entity.id
_entity.type
_entity.pdbx_description
1 polymer ?
#
loop_
_entity_poly.entity_id
_entity_poly.type
_entity_poly.pdbx_seq_one_letter_code
_entity_poly.pdbx_strand_id
1 'polypeptide(L)'
;MGAEGEQIVAVGSRHLESAQAFAQQYGIPRCYDSYEALAADPEVEAIYVATPNTLHYENCKLCLEQGKHVLCEKPFTISPEQARELYRLAEEKHLFLMEAFWIWLLPLYDHLREILAAGKSGNDGAALF
;
A
#
# COMPACT_ATOMS: atom_id res chain seq x y z
N MET A 1 -4.12 15.60 0.69
CA MET A 1 -3.06 15.58 -0.33
C MET A 1 -3.31 14.40 -1.23
N GLY A 2 -3.78 14.61 -2.40
CA GLY A 2 -3.89 13.63 -3.46
C GLY A 2 -3.25 14.21 -4.71
N ALA A 3 -2.79 13.36 -5.64
CA ALA A 3 -2.53 13.80 -6.99
C ALA A 3 -3.81 14.41 -7.57
N GLU A 4 -3.69 15.33 -8.54
CA GLU A 4 -4.87 15.91 -9.17
C GLU A 4 -5.73 14.79 -9.77
N GLY A 5 -6.97 14.65 -9.28
CA GLY A 5 -7.94 13.63 -9.72
C GLY A 5 -8.14 12.46 -8.76
N GLU A 6 -7.38 12.35 -7.67
CA GLU A 6 -7.58 11.31 -6.66
C GLU A 6 -8.39 11.85 -5.48
N GLN A 7 -9.38 11.08 -5.05
CA GLN A 7 -10.21 11.41 -3.90
C GLN A 7 -10.22 10.26 -2.90
N ILE A 8 -9.94 10.55 -1.62
CA ILE A 8 -10.17 9.60 -0.54
C ILE A 8 -11.66 9.59 -0.25
N VAL A 9 -12.32 8.49 -0.60
CA VAL A 9 -13.78 8.35 -0.53
C VAL A 9 -14.26 7.63 0.72
N ALA A 10 -13.39 6.85 1.37
CA ALA A 10 -13.75 6.07 2.55
C ALA A 10 -12.55 5.80 3.46
N VAL A 11 -12.82 5.54 4.72
CA VAL A 11 -11.87 5.06 5.72
C VAL A 11 -12.48 3.93 6.55
N GLY A 12 -11.67 2.92 6.86
CA GLY A 12 -12.08 1.79 7.71
C GLY A 12 -11.15 1.63 8.92
N SER A 13 -11.73 1.25 10.04
CA SER A 13 -11.01 0.91 11.27
C SER A 13 -11.76 -0.19 12.00
N ARG A 14 -11.07 -0.94 12.86
CA ARG A 14 -11.71 -1.90 13.79
C ARG A 14 -12.59 -1.23 14.85
N HIS A 15 -12.47 0.08 14.99
CA HIS A 15 -13.24 0.88 15.92
C HIS A 15 -13.92 2.01 15.17
N LEU A 16 -15.25 2.00 15.15
CA LEU A 16 -16.04 2.99 14.42
C LEU A 16 -15.73 4.42 14.84
N GLU A 17 -15.54 4.66 16.13
CA GLU A 17 -15.19 5.99 16.65
C GLU A 17 -13.88 6.53 16.06
N SER A 18 -12.88 5.66 15.89
CA SER A 18 -11.61 6.05 15.26
C SER A 18 -11.79 6.37 13.78
N ALA A 19 -12.58 5.58 13.06
CA ALA A 19 -12.89 5.84 11.66
C ALA A 19 -13.66 7.16 11.50
N GLN A 20 -14.65 7.41 12.36
CA GLN A 20 -15.45 8.66 12.36
C GLN A 20 -14.59 9.88 12.65
N ALA A 21 -13.74 9.83 13.69
CA ALA A 21 -12.86 10.94 14.04
C ALA A 21 -11.90 11.27 12.89
N PHE A 22 -11.31 10.25 12.24
CA PHE A 22 -10.44 10.45 11.10
C PHE A 22 -11.20 11.00 9.88
N ALA A 23 -12.37 10.44 9.59
CA ALA A 23 -13.23 10.92 8.51
C ALA A 23 -13.62 12.39 8.69
N GLN A 24 -13.99 12.80 9.91
CA GLN A 24 -14.33 14.18 10.23
C GLN A 24 -13.12 15.10 10.07
N GLN A 25 -11.95 14.70 10.56
CA GLN A 25 -10.72 15.51 10.48
C GLN A 25 -10.31 15.81 9.04
N TYR A 26 -10.47 14.84 8.14
CA TYR A 26 -9.99 14.93 6.75
C TYR A 26 -11.10 15.11 5.71
N GLY A 27 -12.35 15.27 6.14
CA GLY A 27 -13.49 15.48 5.25
C GLY A 27 -13.82 14.26 4.37
N ILE A 28 -13.57 13.04 4.89
CA ILE A 28 -13.83 11.79 4.15
C ILE A 28 -15.33 11.45 4.28
N PRO A 29 -16.04 11.23 3.16
CA PRO A 29 -17.50 11.11 3.18
C PRO A 29 -18.03 9.83 3.84
N ARG A 30 -17.25 8.73 3.84
CA ARG A 30 -17.69 7.43 4.34
C ARG A 30 -16.69 6.86 5.34
N CYS A 31 -17.21 6.19 6.39
CA CYS A 31 -16.40 5.47 7.35
C CYS A 31 -17.04 4.12 7.68
N TYR A 32 -16.21 3.13 7.92
CA TYR A 32 -16.58 1.76 8.20
C TYR A 32 -15.93 1.27 9.50
N ASP A 33 -16.64 0.41 10.22
CA ASP A 33 -16.22 -0.22 11.49
C ASP A 33 -15.47 -1.54 11.29
N SER A 34 -15.28 -1.95 10.03
CA SER A 34 -14.54 -3.15 9.68
C SER A 34 -13.84 -3.00 8.34
N TYR A 35 -12.78 -3.76 8.15
CA TYR A 35 -12.04 -3.79 6.88
C TYR A 35 -12.83 -4.49 5.78
N GLU A 36 -13.64 -5.47 6.16
CA GLU A 36 -14.54 -6.21 5.28
C GLU A 36 -15.59 -5.28 4.66
N ALA A 37 -16.21 -4.44 5.47
CA ALA A 37 -17.21 -3.48 5.01
C ALA A 37 -16.59 -2.44 4.08
N LEU A 38 -15.40 -1.94 4.39
CA LEU A 38 -14.66 -1.04 3.51
C LEU A 38 -14.31 -1.72 2.17
N ALA A 39 -13.77 -2.93 2.23
CA ALA A 39 -13.37 -3.66 1.03
C ALA A 39 -14.56 -4.05 0.12
N ALA A 40 -15.75 -4.21 0.70
CA ALA A 40 -16.97 -4.52 -0.03
C ALA A 40 -17.62 -3.30 -0.71
N ASP A 41 -17.18 -2.07 -0.38
CA ASP A 41 -17.76 -0.85 -0.99
C ASP A 41 -17.44 -0.79 -2.50
N PRO A 42 -18.46 -0.77 -3.38
CA PRO A 42 -18.25 -0.76 -4.84
C PRO A 42 -17.64 0.54 -5.36
N GLU A 43 -17.73 1.62 -4.61
CA GLU A 43 -17.16 2.93 -4.97
C GLU A 43 -15.66 3.06 -4.62
N VAL A 44 -15.12 2.06 -3.90
CA VAL A 44 -13.69 1.99 -3.58
C VAL A 44 -12.99 1.15 -4.65
N GLU A 45 -12.09 1.74 -5.40
CA GLU A 45 -11.30 1.06 -6.44
C GLU A 45 -9.96 0.55 -5.91
N ALA A 46 -9.33 1.33 -5.04
CA ALA A 46 -8.02 1.02 -4.46
C ALA A 46 -8.01 1.25 -2.96
N ILE A 47 -7.27 0.42 -2.23
CA ILE A 47 -7.15 0.50 -0.78
C ILE A 47 -5.68 0.67 -0.38
N TYR A 48 -5.43 1.68 0.45
CA TYR A 48 -4.18 1.86 1.15
C TYR A 48 -4.23 1.13 2.49
N VAL A 49 -3.44 0.07 2.62
CA VAL A 49 -3.36 -0.74 3.84
C VAL A 49 -2.25 -0.18 4.74
N ALA A 50 -2.66 0.50 5.81
CA ALA A 50 -1.78 1.10 6.82
C ALA A 50 -2.04 0.55 8.24
N THR A 51 -2.45 -0.69 8.32
CA THR A 51 -2.67 -1.41 9.58
C THR A 51 -1.34 -1.84 10.21
N PRO A 52 -1.32 -2.40 11.45
CA PRO A 52 -0.11 -3.03 11.97
C PRO A 52 0.41 -4.11 11.01
N ASN A 53 1.74 -4.21 10.87
CA ASN A 53 2.39 -5.08 9.88
C ASN A 53 2.00 -6.56 9.98
N THR A 54 1.66 -7.03 11.18
CA THR A 54 1.16 -8.39 11.40
C THR A 54 -0.19 -8.68 10.74
N LEU A 55 -0.93 -7.63 10.36
CA LEU A 55 -2.23 -7.71 9.69
C LEU A 55 -2.15 -7.42 8.18
N HIS A 56 -0.98 -7.03 7.67
CA HIS A 56 -0.84 -6.67 6.25
C HIS A 56 -1.25 -7.80 5.32
N TYR A 57 -0.78 -9.00 5.57
CA TYR A 57 -1.09 -10.17 4.72
C TYR A 57 -2.60 -10.41 4.62
N GLU A 58 -3.28 -10.54 5.77
CA GLU A 58 -4.72 -10.82 5.82
C GLU A 58 -5.53 -9.68 5.17
N ASN A 59 -5.16 -8.43 5.46
CA ASN A 59 -5.88 -7.28 4.92
C ASN A 59 -5.64 -7.09 3.42
N CYS A 60 -4.41 -7.30 2.93
CA CYS A 60 -4.13 -7.26 1.49
C CYS A 60 -4.88 -8.38 0.76
N LYS A 61 -4.89 -9.59 1.32
CA LYS A 61 -5.62 -10.73 0.76
C LYS A 61 -7.11 -10.42 0.66
N LEU A 62 -7.73 -9.94 1.74
CA LEU A 62 -9.12 -9.51 1.77
C LEU A 62 -9.41 -8.48 0.65
N CYS A 63 -8.60 -7.43 0.54
CA CYS A 63 -8.79 -6.40 -0.48
C CYS A 63 -8.70 -6.96 -1.91
N LEU A 64 -7.70 -7.79 -2.19
CA LEU A 64 -7.53 -8.43 -3.50
C LEU A 64 -8.68 -9.39 -3.81
N GLU A 65 -9.16 -10.16 -2.83
CA GLU A 65 -10.31 -11.06 -3.00
C GLU A 65 -11.60 -10.29 -3.34
N GLN A 66 -11.75 -9.07 -2.81
CA GLN A 66 -12.85 -8.15 -3.11
C GLN A 66 -12.63 -7.34 -4.41
N GLY A 67 -11.58 -7.64 -5.16
CA GLY A 67 -11.30 -7.00 -6.46
C GLY A 67 -10.74 -5.58 -6.35
N LYS A 68 -10.08 -5.24 -5.24
CA LYS A 68 -9.48 -3.91 -5.02
C LYS A 68 -7.99 -3.91 -5.34
N HIS A 69 -7.52 -2.83 -5.96
CA HIS A 69 -6.10 -2.53 -6.04
C HIS A 69 -5.56 -2.23 -4.65
N VAL A 70 -4.29 -2.57 -4.39
CA VAL A 70 -3.71 -2.45 -3.05
C VAL A 70 -2.36 -1.73 -3.08
N LEU A 71 -2.23 -0.73 -2.22
CA LEU A 71 -0.97 -0.17 -1.79
C LEU A 71 -0.80 -0.48 -0.31
N CYS A 72 0.23 -1.24 0.08
CA CYS A 72 0.44 -1.67 1.44
C CYS A 72 1.66 -1.01 2.07
N GLU A 73 1.53 -0.51 3.30
CA GLU A 73 2.65 0.04 4.05
C GLU A 73 3.76 -0.99 4.29
N LYS A 74 4.97 -0.44 4.44
CA LYS A 74 6.16 -1.21 4.80
C LYS A 74 6.14 -1.57 6.32
N PRO A 75 6.72 -2.70 6.72
CA PRO A 75 7.15 -3.82 5.88
C PRO A 75 5.93 -4.57 5.33
N PHE A 76 6.01 -4.99 4.07
CA PHE A 76 4.88 -5.55 3.32
C PHE A 76 4.27 -6.78 4.00
N THR A 77 5.07 -7.80 4.25
CA THR A 77 4.66 -9.04 4.91
C THR A 77 5.72 -9.50 5.91
N ILE A 78 5.37 -10.46 6.76
CA ILE A 78 6.28 -11.03 7.74
C ILE A 78 7.07 -12.23 7.19
N SER A 79 6.72 -12.74 6.00
CA SER A 79 7.45 -13.82 5.34
C SER A 79 7.43 -13.68 3.82
N PRO A 80 8.46 -14.20 3.12
CA PRO A 80 8.50 -14.21 1.65
C PRO A 80 7.37 -15.04 1.03
N GLU A 81 6.90 -16.07 1.70
CA GLU A 81 5.81 -16.93 1.25
C GLU A 81 4.50 -16.16 1.15
N GLN A 82 4.17 -15.36 2.18
CA GLN A 82 3.02 -14.48 2.17
C GLN A 82 3.09 -13.46 1.03
N ALA A 83 4.25 -12.85 0.81
CA ALA A 83 4.45 -11.92 -0.29
C ALA A 83 4.20 -12.58 -1.66
N ARG A 84 4.77 -13.77 -1.89
CA ARG A 84 4.57 -14.52 -3.15
C ARG A 84 3.10 -14.87 -3.38
N GLU A 85 2.38 -15.29 -2.32
CA GLU A 85 0.95 -15.61 -2.42
C GLU A 85 0.13 -14.37 -2.82
N LEU A 86 0.38 -13.22 -2.20
CA LEU A 86 -0.32 -11.98 -2.51
C LEU A 86 -0.05 -11.51 -3.95
N TYR A 87 1.20 -11.55 -4.41
CA TYR A 87 1.54 -11.18 -5.78
C TYR A 87 0.90 -12.12 -6.80
N ARG A 88 0.90 -13.44 -6.53
CA ARG A 88 0.20 -14.40 -7.39
C ARG A 88 -1.30 -14.12 -7.45
N LEU A 89 -1.94 -13.86 -6.30
CA LEU A 89 -3.37 -13.54 -6.25
C LEU A 89 -3.69 -12.24 -7.01
N ALA A 90 -2.86 -11.22 -6.87
CA ALA A 90 -3.01 -9.96 -7.60
C ALA A 90 -2.88 -10.18 -9.12
N GLU A 91 -1.91 -10.98 -9.57
CA GLU A 91 -1.71 -11.32 -10.98
C GLU A 91 -2.91 -12.11 -11.55
N GLU A 92 -3.37 -13.14 -10.83
CA GLU A 92 -4.54 -13.95 -11.22
C GLU A 92 -5.81 -13.11 -11.38
N LYS A 93 -5.96 -12.07 -10.57
CA LYS A 93 -7.12 -11.15 -10.60
C LYS A 93 -6.91 -9.90 -11.46
N HIS A 94 -5.74 -9.73 -12.07
CA HIS A 94 -5.36 -8.54 -12.83
C HIS A 94 -5.45 -7.23 -12.00
N LEU A 95 -5.04 -7.31 -10.73
CA LEU A 95 -5.06 -6.21 -9.80
C LEU A 95 -3.64 -5.67 -9.55
N PHE A 96 -3.57 -4.37 -9.28
CA PHE A 96 -2.33 -3.73 -8.85
C PHE A 96 -2.08 -4.04 -7.37
N LEU A 97 -0.84 -4.42 -7.04
CA LEU A 97 -0.35 -4.61 -5.68
C LEU A 97 1.06 -4.07 -5.57
N MET A 98 1.27 -3.17 -4.61
CA MET A 98 2.58 -2.56 -4.38
C MET A 98 2.83 -2.36 -2.89
N GLU A 99 4.06 -2.59 -2.44
CA GLU A 99 4.54 -2.10 -1.16
C GLU A 99 4.82 -0.59 -1.24
N ALA A 100 4.39 0.16 -0.24
CA ALA A 100 4.61 1.61 -0.14
C ALA A 100 6.07 1.93 0.22
N PHE A 101 6.98 1.58 -0.68
CA PHE A 101 8.40 1.86 -0.56
C PHE A 101 8.70 3.22 -1.21
N TRP A 102 8.17 4.29 -0.60
CA TRP A 102 8.17 5.67 -1.09
C TRP A 102 9.58 6.23 -1.39
N ILE A 103 10.63 5.65 -0.80
CA ILE A 103 12.03 5.98 -1.06
C ILE A 103 12.36 5.87 -2.56
N TRP A 104 11.77 4.89 -3.28
CA TRP A 104 11.97 4.73 -4.73
C TRP A 104 11.49 5.91 -5.56
N LEU A 105 10.63 6.75 -5.00
CA LEU A 105 10.07 7.93 -5.65
C LEU A 105 10.87 9.21 -5.36
N LEU A 106 11.93 9.12 -4.55
CA LEU A 106 12.79 10.27 -4.25
C LEU A 106 13.76 10.52 -5.42
N PRO A 107 13.97 11.79 -5.80
CA PRO A 107 14.95 12.17 -6.84
C PRO A 107 16.38 11.66 -6.56
N LEU A 108 16.73 11.50 -5.28
CA LEU A 108 18.00 10.91 -4.86
C LEU A 108 18.18 9.48 -5.41
N TYR A 109 17.12 8.69 -5.48
CA TYR A 109 17.18 7.32 -6.00
C TYR A 109 17.42 7.29 -7.51
N ASP A 110 16.84 8.21 -8.25
CA ASP A 110 17.11 8.34 -9.68
C ASP A 110 18.57 8.70 -9.92
N HIS A 111 19.11 9.62 -9.15
CA HIS A 111 20.52 9.97 -9.19
C HIS A 111 21.46 8.81 -8.83
N LEU A 112 21.09 8.00 -7.81
CA LEU A 112 21.85 6.79 -7.47
C LEU A 112 21.84 5.76 -8.60
N ARG A 113 20.69 5.55 -9.27
CA ARG A 113 20.58 4.65 -10.42
C ARG A 113 21.47 5.12 -11.57
N GLU A 114 21.54 6.42 -11.84
CA GLU A 114 22.42 7.00 -12.85
C GLU A 114 23.91 6.76 -12.53
N ILE A 115 24.32 6.96 -11.27
CA ILE A 115 25.69 6.71 -10.80
C ILE A 115 26.05 5.22 -10.96
N LEU A 116 25.17 4.31 -10.56
CA LEU A 116 25.36 2.87 -10.68
C LEU A 116 25.43 2.43 -12.15
N ALA A 117 24.53 2.93 -12.98
CA ALA A 117 24.51 2.63 -14.42
C ALA A 117 25.74 3.15 -15.15
N ALA A 118 26.30 4.28 -14.70
CA ALA A 118 27.54 4.85 -15.25
C ALA A 118 28.81 4.13 -14.80
N GLY A 119 28.72 3.05 -13.98
CA GLY A 119 29.87 2.33 -13.45
C GLY A 119 30.78 3.17 -12.53
N LYS A 120 30.26 4.25 -12.00
CA LYS A 120 30.98 5.18 -11.12
C LYS A 120 30.99 4.75 -9.65
N SER A 121 30.38 3.63 -9.33
CA SER A 121 30.63 2.95 -8.06
C SER A 121 32.05 2.42 -8.12
N GLY A 122 32.95 3.09 -7.43
CA GLY A 122 34.36 2.72 -7.42
C GLY A 122 34.56 1.23 -7.12
N ASN A 123 35.68 0.68 -7.55
CA ASN A 123 36.09 -0.72 -7.34
C ASN A 123 36.17 -1.13 -5.87
N ASP A 124 35.88 -0.24 -4.95
CA ASP A 124 35.91 -0.40 -3.52
C ASP A 124 34.46 -0.55 -3.03
N GLY A 125 33.92 -1.77 -3.14
CA GLY A 125 32.67 -2.26 -2.60
C GLY A 125 31.79 -1.26 -1.86
N ALA A 126 30.97 -0.48 -2.55
CA ALA A 126 29.93 0.31 -1.92
C ALA A 126 28.92 -0.65 -1.31
N ALA A 127 28.95 -0.84 0.00
CA ALA A 127 27.91 -1.52 0.74
C ALA A 127 26.75 -0.55 0.93
N LEU A 128 25.59 -0.87 0.36
CA LEU A 128 24.32 -0.26 0.75
C LEU A 128 23.76 -1.07 1.92
N PHE A 129 23.60 -0.41 3.05
CA PHE A 129 22.93 -0.97 4.23
C PHE A 129 21.44 -0.64 4.17
#